data_0ae27150c0527cc0f5730a0ce26a8115
#
_entry.id   0ae27150c0527cc0f5730a0ce26a8115
#
_cell.length_a   1.000
_cell.length_b   1.000
_cell.length_c   1.000
_cell.angle_alpha   90.00
_cell.angle_beta   90.00
_cell.angle_gamma   90.00
#
_symmetry.space_group_name_H-M   'P 1'
#
loop_
_entity.id
_entity.type
_entity.pdbx_description
1 polymer ?
#
loop_
_entity_poly.entity_id
_entity_poly.type
_entity_poly.pdbx_seq_one_letter_code
_entity_poly.pdbx_strand_id
1 'polypeptide(L)'
;MCGIVGFVGEANGVKFLIDGLSSLEYRGYDSAGIAGVVNGEASVTKSVGRIKNLEALIPEGLHLELGIGHTRWATHGGVNTTNSHPHQSFNKRFILVHNGVIENFQELKERFFKGVELVSETDTEVIVQLVQVYSDRSLDTKEAFKKAVSKLQGSYALCLIDTEDKDTLYVAKNKSPLLIGLGEENKNYVGSDALAMIKYTNNFLEINDGEFVIVKKDSITIEDKEGNVVERESFSTNLNAGEIDKGIHEHYMIKEIHEQVGAMRNIISHYFDGHDVNINSEIINNVKDADRLYIIGCGTSYNAGLVGRNYFEKWAGIPTEVHLASEFAYNVPLLSKKPMFIFLSQSGETADLRAVLTKLRSVNADYKFLVLTNVDASTLSRECDYTLLLHAGVEIAVASTKAYTAQIATLSILAYEVAKQLSRQPKFDIEQELSVITSAIESILDDTKTIKDLAKNLFTERNAFYIGRGIDYYSACEAALKLKEVSYIQTEGFAGGELKHGTIALIEERTPVVALITSAKLDLNTRSNVSEVASRGANTLIITLEKLARKGDYAIPNVNEDLAPIASIVVTQLFAYYAAYTKGLDVDKPRNLAKSVTVE
;
A
#
# COMPACT_ATOMS: atom_id res chain seq x y z
N MET A 1 9.82 -1.48 0.15
CA MET A 1 9.70 -2.70 -0.67
C MET A 1 10.37 -2.52 -2.00
N CYS A 2 10.69 -3.66 -2.68
CA CYS A 2 11.38 -3.66 -3.95
C CYS A 2 10.42 -3.82 -5.13
N GLY A 3 10.84 -3.47 -6.35
CA GLY A 3 10.12 -3.69 -7.58
C GLY A 3 10.95 -4.45 -8.59
N ILE A 4 10.39 -5.47 -9.22
CA ILE A 4 10.99 -6.25 -10.30
C ILE A 4 10.30 -5.93 -11.61
N VAL A 5 11.08 -5.80 -12.68
CA VAL A 5 10.63 -5.84 -14.07
C VAL A 5 11.54 -6.76 -14.88
N GLY A 6 10.99 -7.41 -15.89
CA GLY A 6 11.76 -8.25 -16.81
C GLY A 6 11.04 -8.38 -18.14
N PHE A 7 11.77 -8.66 -19.21
CA PHE A 7 11.20 -8.86 -20.54
C PHE A 7 12.01 -9.84 -21.37
N VAL A 8 11.35 -10.45 -22.34
CA VAL A 8 11.94 -11.25 -23.41
C VAL A 8 11.35 -10.79 -24.74
N GLY A 9 12.20 -10.53 -25.74
CA GLY A 9 11.77 -10.22 -27.11
C GLY A 9 11.30 -8.78 -27.36
N GLU A 10 11.42 -7.86 -26.37
CA GLU A 10 11.06 -6.46 -26.54
C GLU A 10 12.17 -5.67 -27.24
N ALA A 11 11.88 -5.10 -28.42
CA ALA A 11 12.85 -4.33 -29.19
C ALA A 11 13.38 -3.08 -28.47
N ASN A 12 12.50 -2.43 -27.66
CA ASN A 12 12.86 -1.27 -26.83
C ASN A 12 13.05 -1.68 -25.37
N GLY A 13 13.74 -2.78 -25.12
CA GLY A 13 13.85 -3.41 -23.81
C GLY A 13 14.37 -2.48 -22.70
N VAL A 14 15.39 -1.65 -22.98
CA VAL A 14 15.91 -0.67 -22.00
C VAL A 14 14.81 0.32 -21.60
N LYS A 15 14.04 0.82 -22.59
CA LYS A 15 12.91 1.72 -22.32
C LYS A 15 11.84 1.04 -21.49
N PHE A 16 11.50 -0.20 -21.81
CA PHE A 16 10.56 -0.99 -21.00
C PHE A 16 11.02 -1.09 -19.54
N LEU A 17 12.31 -1.44 -19.31
CA LEU A 17 12.85 -1.56 -17.95
C LEU A 17 12.76 -0.22 -17.20
N ILE A 18 13.12 0.89 -17.82
CA ILE A 18 13.07 2.21 -17.18
C ILE A 18 11.63 2.68 -16.93
N ASP A 19 10.73 2.52 -17.90
CA ASP A 19 9.31 2.86 -17.73
C ASP A 19 8.66 2.03 -16.61
N GLY A 20 8.91 0.72 -16.60
CA GLY A 20 8.39 -0.20 -15.59
C GLY A 20 8.96 0.07 -14.20
N LEU A 21 10.28 0.27 -14.07
CA LEU A 21 10.90 0.63 -12.80
C LEU A 21 10.41 1.99 -12.29
N SER A 22 10.21 2.98 -13.18
CA SER A 22 9.66 4.29 -12.82
C SER A 22 8.25 4.17 -12.25
N SER A 23 7.42 3.28 -12.84
CA SER A 23 6.08 2.96 -12.33
C SER A 23 6.11 2.22 -10.99
N LEU A 24 7.22 1.54 -10.65
CA LEU A 24 7.43 0.83 -9.37
C LEU A 24 8.26 1.62 -8.36
N GLU A 25 8.74 2.82 -8.68
CA GLU A 25 9.63 3.58 -7.80
C GLU A 25 9.01 3.93 -6.45
N TYR A 26 7.66 3.96 -6.36
CA TYR A 26 6.94 4.10 -5.09
C TYR A 26 7.14 2.92 -4.13
N ARG A 27 7.54 1.75 -4.64
CA ARG A 27 7.85 0.55 -3.84
C ARG A 27 9.24 0.61 -3.20
N GLY A 28 10.24 1.19 -3.89
CA GLY A 28 11.60 1.28 -3.40
C GLY A 28 12.41 2.29 -4.23
N TYR A 29 13.22 3.09 -3.56
CA TYR A 29 13.98 4.19 -4.18
C TYR A 29 15.37 4.40 -3.56
N ASP A 30 15.85 3.44 -2.78
CA ASP A 30 17.19 3.50 -2.17
C ASP A 30 18.28 3.25 -3.21
N SER A 31 18.01 2.36 -4.16
CA SER A 31 18.87 2.11 -5.31
C SER A 31 18.08 1.43 -6.42
N ALA A 32 18.63 1.45 -7.63
CA ALA A 32 18.06 0.77 -8.77
C ALA A 32 19.15 0.18 -9.67
N GLY A 33 18.76 -0.78 -10.50
CA GLY A 33 19.67 -1.31 -11.52
C GLY A 33 18.92 -2.12 -12.57
N ILE A 34 19.57 -2.23 -13.72
CA ILE A 34 19.12 -3.05 -14.84
C ILE A 34 20.25 -3.99 -15.27
N ALA A 35 19.88 -5.12 -15.81
CA ALA A 35 20.83 -6.00 -16.48
C ALA A 35 20.18 -6.72 -17.64
N GLY A 36 21.01 -7.17 -18.57
CA GLY A 36 20.62 -7.99 -19.68
C GLY A 36 21.83 -8.59 -20.37
N VAL A 37 21.60 -9.25 -21.49
CA VAL A 37 22.65 -9.88 -22.28
C VAL A 37 22.92 -9.06 -23.54
N VAL A 38 24.19 -8.77 -23.80
CA VAL A 38 24.70 -8.11 -24.99
C VAL A 38 25.82 -8.96 -25.58
N ASN A 39 25.67 -9.46 -26.78
CA ASN A 39 26.65 -10.32 -27.46
C ASN A 39 27.12 -11.54 -26.63
N GLY A 40 26.24 -12.09 -25.76
CA GLY A 40 26.55 -13.22 -24.91
C GLY A 40 27.24 -12.89 -23.60
N GLU A 41 27.44 -11.60 -23.30
CA GLU A 41 28.01 -11.12 -22.04
C GLU A 41 26.98 -10.37 -21.22
N ALA A 42 27.15 -10.41 -19.89
CA ALA A 42 26.30 -9.67 -18.97
C ALA A 42 26.57 -8.15 -19.05
N SER A 43 25.55 -7.36 -19.33
CA SER A 43 25.57 -5.91 -19.16
C SER A 43 24.78 -5.55 -17.92
N VAL A 44 25.41 -4.88 -16.94
CA VAL A 44 24.79 -4.52 -15.66
C VAL A 44 25.08 -3.05 -15.36
N THR A 45 24.03 -2.27 -15.13
CA THR A 45 24.11 -0.87 -14.70
C THR A 45 23.35 -0.69 -13.40
N LYS A 46 23.99 -0.10 -12.38
CA LYS A 46 23.42 0.11 -11.05
C LYS A 46 23.64 1.53 -10.57
N SER A 47 22.72 2.06 -9.80
CA SER A 47 22.81 3.39 -9.18
C SER A 47 22.18 3.41 -7.79
N VAL A 48 22.76 4.19 -6.90
CA VAL A 48 22.13 4.57 -5.64
C VAL A 48 21.13 5.69 -5.91
N GLY A 49 19.97 5.65 -5.22
CA GLY A 49 18.90 6.65 -5.32
C GLY A 49 17.90 6.36 -6.43
N ARG A 50 17.31 7.42 -6.96
CA ARG A 50 16.18 7.41 -7.88
C ARG A 50 16.50 6.81 -9.26
N ILE A 51 15.46 6.34 -9.97
CA ILE A 51 15.56 5.80 -11.34
C ILE A 51 16.23 6.80 -12.30
N LYS A 52 15.98 8.10 -12.13
CA LYS A 52 16.64 9.14 -12.91
C LYS A 52 18.18 9.07 -12.83
N ASN A 53 18.74 8.68 -11.67
CA ASN A 53 20.18 8.52 -11.52
C ASN A 53 20.69 7.29 -12.29
N LEU A 54 19.92 6.20 -12.29
CA LEU A 54 20.22 5.02 -13.08
C LEU A 54 20.17 5.34 -14.59
N GLU A 55 19.12 6.01 -15.04
CA GLU A 55 18.92 6.40 -16.45
C GLU A 55 20.11 7.18 -17.00
N ALA A 56 20.66 8.10 -16.20
CA ALA A 56 21.84 8.90 -16.58
C ALA A 56 23.14 8.08 -16.74
N LEU A 57 23.17 6.84 -16.23
CA LEU A 57 24.33 5.95 -16.31
C LEU A 57 24.21 4.90 -17.43
N ILE A 58 23.03 4.77 -18.05
CA ILE A 58 22.81 3.80 -19.12
C ILE A 58 23.57 4.25 -20.38
N PRO A 59 24.41 3.38 -20.98
CA PRO A 59 25.11 3.70 -22.22
C PRO A 59 24.12 4.06 -23.35
N GLU A 60 24.43 5.11 -24.09
CA GLU A 60 23.65 5.50 -25.26
C GLU A 60 23.66 4.36 -26.30
N GLY A 61 22.50 4.01 -26.84
CA GLY A 61 22.36 2.94 -27.82
C GLY A 61 22.43 1.51 -27.24
N LEU A 62 22.38 1.35 -25.90
CA LEU A 62 22.32 0.02 -25.30
C LEU A 62 21.05 -0.71 -25.77
N HIS A 63 21.23 -1.86 -26.41
CA HIS A 63 20.16 -2.73 -26.88
C HIS A 63 20.22 -4.05 -26.12
N LEU A 64 19.08 -4.44 -25.52
CA LEU A 64 18.92 -5.70 -24.80
C LEU A 64 17.78 -6.49 -25.44
N GLU A 65 18.02 -7.76 -25.79
CA GLU A 65 16.98 -8.69 -26.27
C GLU A 65 16.25 -9.38 -25.12
N LEU A 66 16.91 -9.47 -23.98
CA LEU A 66 16.48 -10.07 -22.72
C LEU A 66 17.00 -9.18 -21.59
N GLY A 67 16.15 -8.84 -20.63
CA GLY A 67 16.58 -8.00 -19.53
C GLY A 67 15.74 -8.09 -18.29
N ILE A 68 16.35 -7.75 -17.15
CA ILE A 68 15.72 -7.61 -15.84
C ILE A 68 16.12 -6.29 -15.20
N GLY A 69 15.23 -5.75 -14.37
CA GLY A 69 15.46 -4.53 -13.63
C GLY A 69 14.88 -4.61 -12.23
N HIS A 70 15.41 -3.77 -11.34
CA HIS A 70 15.04 -3.78 -9.94
C HIS A 70 15.09 -2.38 -9.33
N THR A 71 14.11 -2.04 -8.48
CA THR A 71 14.17 -0.93 -7.51
C THR A 71 14.26 -1.52 -6.11
N ARG A 72 15.24 -1.06 -5.31
CA ARG A 72 15.53 -1.61 -4.01
C ARG A 72 15.00 -0.73 -2.88
N TRP A 73 14.38 -1.38 -1.92
CA TRP A 73 14.20 -0.95 -0.55
C TRP A 73 15.13 -1.80 0.32
N ALA A 74 16.12 -1.19 0.95
CA ALA A 74 17.16 -1.92 1.65
C ALA A 74 16.63 -2.60 2.92
N THR A 75 16.74 -3.93 2.97
CA THR A 75 16.44 -4.78 4.14
C THR A 75 17.72 -5.35 4.74
N HIS A 76 18.60 -5.89 3.90
CA HIS A 76 19.90 -6.45 4.27
C HIS A 76 21.02 -5.73 3.55
N GLY A 77 22.04 -5.31 4.29
CA GLY A 77 23.16 -4.52 3.78
C GLY A 77 22.86 -3.03 3.55
N GLY A 78 23.89 -2.20 3.63
CA GLY A 78 23.77 -0.75 3.48
C GLY A 78 23.32 -0.31 2.08
N VAL A 79 22.94 0.97 1.96
CA VAL A 79 22.58 1.58 0.66
C VAL A 79 23.86 1.99 -0.06
N ASN A 80 24.31 1.13 -0.98
CA ASN A 80 25.47 1.36 -1.83
C ASN A 80 25.31 0.59 -3.15
N THR A 81 26.15 0.85 -4.14
CA THR A 81 26.07 0.24 -5.47
C THR A 81 26.34 -1.27 -5.43
N THR A 82 27.20 -1.75 -4.53
CA THR A 82 27.53 -3.18 -4.39
C THR A 82 26.32 -3.98 -3.96
N ASN A 83 25.58 -3.46 -2.99
CA ASN A 83 24.36 -4.08 -2.46
C ASN A 83 23.11 -3.84 -3.34
N SER A 84 23.23 -3.04 -4.39
CA SER A 84 22.14 -2.82 -5.34
C SER A 84 21.96 -4.04 -6.25
N HIS A 85 20.71 -4.34 -6.62
CA HIS A 85 20.39 -5.36 -7.62
C HIS A 85 20.53 -4.81 -9.05
N PRO A 86 20.73 -5.68 -10.04
CA PRO A 86 20.89 -7.14 -10.01
C PRO A 86 22.23 -7.62 -9.43
N HIS A 87 22.23 -8.84 -8.87
CA HIS A 87 23.46 -9.54 -8.44
C HIS A 87 23.91 -10.54 -9.48
N GLN A 88 25.22 -10.77 -9.55
CA GLN A 88 25.84 -11.74 -10.48
C GLN A 88 26.48 -12.88 -9.72
N SER A 89 26.50 -14.07 -10.33
CA SER A 89 27.33 -15.18 -9.86
C SER A 89 28.84 -14.87 -10.02
N PHE A 90 29.72 -15.58 -9.31
CA PHE A 90 31.17 -15.36 -9.38
C PHE A 90 31.72 -15.48 -10.80
N ASN A 91 31.20 -16.42 -11.59
CA ASN A 91 31.59 -16.62 -13.00
C ASN A 91 30.88 -15.64 -13.95
N LYS A 92 30.00 -14.74 -13.44
CA LYS A 92 29.20 -13.76 -14.18
C LYS A 92 28.19 -14.36 -15.17
N ARG A 93 27.97 -15.65 -15.14
CA ARG A 93 27.01 -16.33 -16.00
C ARG A 93 25.55 -16.03 -15.59
N PHE A 94 25.26 -16.11 -14.29
CA PHE A 94 23.92 -15.92 -13.78
C PHE A 94 23.71 -14.50 -13.23
N ILE A 95 22.57 -13.91 -13.54
CA ILE A 95 22.18 -12.57 -13.09
C ILE A 95 20.80 -12.68 -12.45
N LEU A 96 20.64 -12.18 -11.22
CA LEU A 96 19.43 -12.36 -10.42
C LEU A 96 18.95 -11.03 -9.82
N VAL A 97 17.61 -10.84 -9.82
CA VAL A 97 16.92 -9.86 -8.99
C VAL A 97 15.98 -10.57 -8.02
N HIS A 98 15.78 -9.98 -6.84
CA HIS A 98 15.02 -10.56 -5.75
C HIS A 98 14.23 -9.49 -5.01
N ASN A 99 12.93 -9.76 -4.80
CA ASN A 99 12.08 -9.09 -3.83
C ASN A 99 11.76 -10.06 -2.71
N GLY A 100 11.97 -9.69 -1.47
CA GLY A 100 11.68 -10.51 -0.31
C GLY A 100 12.79 -10.54 0.71
N VAL A 101 12.74 -11.52 1.61
CA VAL A 101 13.76 -11.77 2.65
C VAL A 101 13.99 -13.27 2.77
N ILE A 102 15.25 -13.70 2.68
CA ILE A 102 15.65 -15.10 2.87
C ILE A 102 16.08 -15.29 4.32
N GLU A 103 15.20 -15.85 5.12
CA GLU A 103 15.39 -15.99 6.57
C GLU A 103 16.58 -16.86 6.94
N ASN A 104 16.86 -17.91 6.16
CA ASN A 104 17.96 -18.84 6.41
C ASN A 104 19.26 -18.51 5.63
N PHE A 105 19.45 -17.27 5.13
CA PHE A 105 20.61 -16.94 4.29
C PHE A 105 21.95 -17.13 5.01
N GLN A 106 22.02 -16.90 6.32
CA GLN A 106 23.25 -17.13 7.11
C GLN A 106 23.61 -18.63 7.17
N GLU A 107 22.62 -19.51 7.40
CA GLU A 107 22.82 -20.96 7.37
C GLU A 107 23.34 -21.41 5.99
N LEU A 108 22.72 -20.89 4.92
CA LEU A 108 23.15 -21.21 3.55
C LEU A 108 24.57 -20.72 3.28
N LYS A 109 24.94 -19.52 3.75
CA LYS A 109 26.28 -18.97 3.65
C LYS A 109 27.30 -19.85 4.36
N GLU A 110 27.04 -20.24 5.58
CA GLU A 110 27.93 -21.12 6.34
C GLU A 110 28.09 -22.50 5.72
N ARG A 111 27.01 -23.04 5.15
CA ARG A 111 26.99 -24.39 4.58
C ARG A 111 27.66 -24.49 3.22
N PHE A 112 27.45 -23.52 2.34
CA PHE A 112 27.88 -23.59 0.93
C PHE A 112 29.07 -22.68 0.62
N PHE A 113 29.29 -21.61 1.41
CA PHE A 113 30.29 -20.58 1.13
C PHE A 113 31.25 -20.34 2.30
N LYS A 114 31.44 -21.35 3.16
CA LYS A 114 32.37 -21.22 4.30
C LYS A 114 33.78 -20.89 3.81
N GLY A 115 34.32 -19.74 4.24
CA GLY A 115 35.65 -19.25 3.84
C GLY A 115 35.67 -18.57 2.46
N VAL A 116 34.50 -18.38 1.82
CA VAL A 116 34.35 -17.60 0.59
C VAL A 116 33.84 -16.21 0.99
N GLU A 117 34.51 -15.17 0.54
CA GLU A 117 34.06 -13.79 0.73
C GLU A 117 33.04 -13.44 -0.37
N LEU A 118 31.80 -13.13 0.04
CA LEU A 118 30.77 -12.61 -0.86
C LEU A 118 31.03 -11.13 -1.14
N VAL A 119 30.65 -10.66 -2.33
CA VAL A 119 30.90 -9.28 -2.75
C VAL A 119 29.95 -8.30 -2.04
N SER A 120 28.72 -8.73 -1.76
CA SER A 120 27.69 -7.91 -1.11
C SER A 120 27.32 -8.42 0.27
N GLU A 121 26.58 -7.58 1.01
CA GLU A 121 26.02 -7.90 2.32
C GLU A 121 24.59 -8.44 2.21
N THR A 122 24.07 -8.67 0.98
CA THR A 122 22.67 -9.02 0.75
C THR A 122 22.44 -10.53 0.84
N ASP A 123 21.27 -10.92 1.29
CA ASP A 123 20.78 -12.29 1.23
C ASP A 123 20.63 -12.79 -0.23
N THR A 124 20.39 -11.88 -1.16
CA THR A 124 20.20 -12.17 -2.58
C THR A 124 21.44 -12.73 -3.27
N GLU A 125 22.62 -12.27 -2.90
CA GLU A 125 23.86 -12.80 -3.50
C GLU A 125 24.01 -14.29 -3.20
N VAL A 126 23.63 -14.75 -2.01
CA VAL A 126 23.65 -16.17 -1.64
C VAL A 126 22.84 -17.01 -2.64
N ILE A 127 21.70 -16.49 -3.11
CA ILE A 127 20.82 -17.21 -4.05
C ILE A 127 21.53 -17.43 -5.39
N VAL A 128 22.06 -16.36 -6.00
CA VAL A 128 22.70 -16.46 -7.33
C VAL A 128 23.97 -17.30 -7.28
N GLN A 129 24.71 -17.26 -6.17
CA GLN A 129 25.87 -18.13 -5.96
C GLN A 129 25.46 -19.61 -5.79
N LEU A 130 24.33 -19.89 -5.13
CA LEU A 130 23.78 -21.26 -5.05
C LEU A 130 23.40 -21.81 -6.43
N VAL A 131 22.85 -20.99 -7.31
CA VAL A 131 22.56 -21.41 -8.70
C VAL A 131 23.85 -21.84 -9.38
N GLN A 132 24.91 -21.04 -9.28
CA GLN A 132 26.22 -21.43 -9.84
C GLN A 132 26.74 -22.74 -9.24
N VAL A 133 26.70 -22.90 -7.91
CA VAL A 133 27.16 -24.14 -7.24
C VAL A 133 26.43 -25.37 -7.77
N TYR A 134 25.13 -25.28 -8.07
CA TYR A 134 24.38 -26.39 -8.63
C TYR A 134 24.64 -26.58 -10.12
N SER A 135 24.81 -25.51 -10.89
CA SER A 135 25.20 -25.60 -12.31
C SER A 135 26.58 -26.23 -12.49
N ASP A 136 27.54 -25.90 -11.63
CA ASP A 136 28.89 -26.48 -11.62
C ASP A 136 28.89 -28.01 -11.32
N ARG A 137 27.77 -28.53 -10.79
CA ARG A 137 27.53 -29.98 -10.59
C ARG A 137 26.83 -30.62 -11.78
N SER A 138 26.94 -30.01 -12.95
CA SER A 138 26.41 -30.52 -14.23
C SER A 138 24.86 -30.55 -14.32
N LEU A 139 24.15 -29.70 -13.53
CA LEU A 139 22.73 -29.46 -13.73
C LEU A 139 22.55 -28.36 -14.79
N ASP A 140 21.52 -28.51 -15.61
CA ASP A 140 21.10 -27.40 -16.48
C ASP A 140 20.58 -26.22 -15.64
N THR A 141 20.39 -25.07 -16.27
CA THR A 141 20.00 -23.83 -15.57
C THR A 141 18.67 -23.97 -14.85
N LYS A 142 17.69 -24.62 -15.47
CA LYS A 142 16.38 -24.86 -14.86
C LYS A 142 16.50 -25.67 -13.57
N GLU A 143 17.19 -26.81 -13.64
CA GLU A 143 17.35 -27.71 -12.48
C GLU A 143 18.26 -27.09 -11.41
N ALA A 144 19.32 -26.37 -11.81
CA ALA A 144 20.18 -25.64 -10.88
C ALA A 144 19.41 -24.57 -10.09
N PHE A 145 18.56 -23.80 -10.80
CA PHE A 145 17.74 -22.77 -10.15
C PHE A 145 16.67 -23.38 -9.26
N LYS A 146 15.93 -24.39 -9.72
CA LYS A 146 14.97 -25.12 -8.88
C LYS A 146 15.63 -25.68 -7.61
N LYS A 147 16.82 -26.24 -7.74
CA LYS A 147 17.56 -26.79 -6.61
C LYS A 147 18.00 -25.71 -5.62
N ALA A 148 18.44 -24.54 -6.11
CA ALA A 148 18.76 -23.38 -5.27
C ALA A 148 17.50 -22.92 -4.53
N VAL A 149 16.40 -22.68 -5.24
CA VAL A 149 15.11 -22.23 -4.68
C VAL A 149 14.59 -23.21 -3.62
N SER A 150 14.75 -24.54 -3.81
CA SER A 150 14.33 -25.55 -2.83
C SER A 150 15.05 -25.47 -1.47
N LYS A 151 16.09 -24.67 -1.35
CA LYS A 151 16.85 -24.45 -0.10
C LYS A 151 16.46 -23.19 0.63
N LEU A 152 15.70 -22.32 -0.01
CA LEU A 152 15.33 -21.01 0.55
C LEU A 152 14.18 -21.15 1.55
N GLN A 153 14.26 -20.41 2.64
CA GLN A 153 13.19 -20.20 3.60
C GLN A 153 12.90 -18.70 3.66
N GLY A 154 11.62 -18.32 3.72
CA GLY A 154 11.19 -16.93 3.74
C GLY A 154 10.36 -16.53 2.52
N SER A 155 10.29 -15.23 2.26
CA SER A 155 9.56 -14.67 1.12
C SER A 155 10.50 -14.35 -0.02
N TYR A 156 10.07 -14.66 -1.25
CA TYR A 156 10.85 -14.29 -2.44
C TYR A 156 9.97 -14.18 -3.70
N ALA A 157 10.34 -13.25 -4.55
CA ALA A 157 10.05 -13.21 -5.98
C ALA A 157 11.39 -13.04 -6.70
N LEU A 158 11.72 -13.99 -7.56
CA LEU A 158 13.03 -14.12 -8.20
C LEU A 158 12.87 -14.05 -9.71
N CYS A 159 13.78 -13.34 -10.38
CA CYS A 159 13.92 -13.39 -11.82
C CYS A 159 15.42 -13.56 -12.16
N LEU A 160 15.74 -14.60 -12.90
CA LEU A 160 17.10 -15.03 -13.24
C LEU A 160 17.32 -15.01 -14.75
N ILE A 161 18.48 -14.52 -15.16
CA ILE A 161 19.05 -14.63 -16.50
C ILE A 161 20.24 -15.57 -16.46
N ASP A 162 20.37 -16.43 -17.47
CA ASP A 162 21.58 -17.15 -17.83
C ASP A 162 22.17 -16.51 -19.09
N THR A 163 23.40 -16.03 -19.06
CA THR A 163 24.04 -15.39 -20.23
C THR A 163 24.31 -16.36 -21.37
N GLU A 164 24.28 -17.66 -21.13
CA GLU A 164 24.39 -18.73 -22.15
C GLU A 164 23.04 -19.07 -22.78
N ASP A 165 21.90 -18.65 -22.18
CA ASP A 165 20.54 -18.80 -22.70
C ASP A 165 19.89 -17.43 -22.91
N LYS A 166 19.95 -16.93 -24.14
CA LYS A 166 19.52 -15.56 -24.49
C LYS A 166 18.02 -15.39 -24.67
N ASP A 167 17.25 -16.47 -24.62
CA ASP A 167 15.83 -16.47 -24.96
C ASP A 167 14.93 -16.78 -23.76
N THR A 168 15.50 -16.93 -22.55
CA THR A 168 14.74 -17.44 -21.41
C THR A 168 14.95 -16.58 -20.15
N LEU A 169 13.84 -16.16 -19.51
CA LEU A 169 13.83 -15.74 -18.11
C LEU A 169 13.31 -16.89 -17.25
N TYR A 170 14.02 -17.13 -16.15
CA TYR A 170 13.62 -18.10 -15.14
C TYR A 170 13.05 -17.38 -13.93
N VAL A 171 11.87 -17.76 -13.51
CA VAL A 171 11.10 -17.06 -12.47
C VAL A 171 10.66 -18.03 -11.39
N ALA A 172 10.73 -17.61 -10.13
CA ALA A 172 10.19 -18.36 -9.00
C ALA A 172 9.60 -17.40 -7.96
N LYS A 173 8.54 -17.84 -7.28
CA LYS A 173 7.81 -17.00 -6.33
C LYS A 173 7.41 -17.77 -5.08
N ASN A 174 7.50 -17.12 -3.93
CA ASN A 174 6.88 -17.54 -2.67
C ASN A 174 6.56 -16.30 -1.82
N LYS A 175 5.29 -16.08 -1.50
CA LYS A 175 4.73 -14.96 -0.70
C LYS A 175 4.89 -13.57 -1.34
N SER A 176 5.99 -13.24 -2.01
CA SER A 176 6.19 -11.94 -2.65
C SER A 176 5.45 -11.83 -3.99
N PRO A 177 4.79 -10.71 -4.33
CA PRO A 177 4.00 -10.58 -5.55
C PRO A 177 4.87 -10.58 -6.81
N LEU A 178 4.42 -11.32 -7.84
CA LEU A 178 5.01 -11.34 -9.18
C LEU A 178 3.98 -11.83 -10.19
N LEU A 179 3.94 -11.20 -11.37
CA LEU A 179 3.03 -11.49 -12.47
C LEU A 179 3.81 -11.67 -13.78
N ILE A 180 3.24 -12.42 -14.70
CA ILE A 180 3.69 -12.48 -16.09
C ILE A 180 2.74 -11.63 -16.94
N GLY A 181 3.27 -10.75 -17.76
CA GLY A 181 2.52 -9.99 -18.76
C GLY A 181 2.63 -10.68 -20.13
N LEU A 182 1.49 -10.98 -20.74
CA LEU A 182 1.40 -11.55 -22.07
C LEU A 182 1.44 -10.41 -23.10
N GLY A 183 2.55 -10.32 -23.83
CA GLY A 183 2.68 -9.33 -24.90
C GLY A 183 2.24 -9.89 -26.26
N GLU A 184 2.08 -9.01 -27.23
CA GLU A 184 1.85 -9.35 -28.62
C GLU A 184 3.18 -9.53 -29.36
N GLU A 185 3.14 -10.14 -30.55
CA GLU A 185 4.30 -10.26 -31.46
C GLU A 185 5.56 -10.90 -30.83
N ASN A 186 5.39 -12.02 -30.11
CA ASN A 186 6.49 -12.74 -29.47
C ASN A 186 7.26 -11.90 -28.42
N LYS A 187 6.54 -11.26 -27.54
CA LYS A 187 7.06 -10.51 -26.39
C LYS A 187 6.38 -10.98 -25.11
N ASN A 188 7.14 -11.16 -24.06
CA ASN A 188 6.58 -11.45 -22.74
C ASN A 188 7.31 -10.64 -21.68
N TYR A 189 6.59 -10.35 -20.60
CA TYR A 189 7.03 -9.45 -19.54
C TYR A 189 6.89 -10.13 -18.18
N VAL A 190 7.67 -9.64 -17.22
CA VAL A 190 7.59 -10.03 -15.80
C VAL A 190 7.54 -8.74 -14.98
N GLY A 191 6.67 -8.67 -13.98
CA GLY A 191 6.58 -7.50 -13.11
C GLY A 191 6.03 -7.83 -11.74
N SER A 192 6.50 -7.11 -10.73
CA SER A 192 5.97 -7.21 -9.36
C SER A 192 4.54 -6.68 -9.24
N ASP A 193 4.09 -5.91 -10.25
CA ASP A 193 2.79 -5.27 -10.29
C ASP A 193 2.38 -5.05 -11.74
N ALA A 194 1.09 -5.15 -12.04
CA ALA A 194 0.54 -4.87 -13.36
C ALA A 194 0.89 -3.44 -13.84
N LEU A 195 0.99 -2.46 -12.92
CA LEU A 195 1.38 -1.08 -13.22
C LEU A 195 2.72 -0.97 -13.96
N ALA A 196 3.65 -1.88 -13.71
CA ALA A 196 4.95 -1.89 -14.39
C ALA A 196 4.83 -2.20 -15.89
N MET A 197 3.78 -2.92 -16.28
CA MET A 197 3.61 -3.50 -17.61
C MET A 197 2.42 -2.93 -18.39
N ILE A 198 1.52 -2.16 -17.74
CA ILE A 198 0.22 -1.73 -18.29
C ILE A 198 0.34 -0.91 -19.59
N LYS A 199 1.48 -0.25 -19.83
CA LYS A 199 1.76 0.48 -21.08
C LYS A 199 2.06 -0.47 -22.25
N TYR A 200 2.35 -1.74 -21.98
CA TYR A 200 2.84 -2.72 -22.94
C TYR A 200 1.88 -3.89 -23.11
N THR A 201 1.16 -4.27 -22.06
CA THR A 201 0.13 -5.30 -22.10
C THR A 201 -0.91 -5.08 -21.01
N ASN A 202 -2.15 -5.49 -21.29
CA ASN A 202 -3.24 -5.57 -20.31
C ASN A 202 -3.71 -7.00 -20.08
N ASN A 203 -2.88 -7.97 -20.41
CA ASN A 203 -3.21 -9.39 -20.24
C ASN A 203 -2.13 -10.08 -19.39
N PHE A 204 -2.52 -10.69 -18.28
CA PHE A 204 -1.61 -11.17 -17.24
C PHE A 204 -1.88 -12.62 -16.87
N LEU A 205 -0.80 -13.34 -16.49
CA LEU A 205 -0.87 -14.63 -15.79
C LEU A 205 -0.40 -14.46 -14.36
N GLU A 206 -1.14 -15.05 -13.45
CA GLU A 206 -0.77 -15.13 -12.05
C GLU A 206 0.25 -16.26 -11.81
N ILE A 207 1.17 -16.05 -10.87
CA ILE A 207 2.09 -17.07 -10.36
C ILE A 207 1.70 -17.35 -8.90
N ASN A 208 1.46 -18.61 -8.56
CA ASN A 208 1.20 -19.04 -7.19
C ASN A 208 2.49 -19.30 -6.41
N ASP A 209 2.38 -19.34 -5.08
CA ASP A 209 3.51 -19.61 -4.21
C ASP A 209 4.09 -21.00 -4.43
N GLY A 210 5.39 -21.04 -4.69
CA GLY A 210 6.15 -22.25 -4.94
C GLY A 210 6.13 -22.71 -6.39
N GLU A 211 5.49 -21.98 -7.29
CA GLU A 211 5.57 -22.22 -8.73
C GLU A 211 6.89 -21.72 -9.31
N PHE A 212 7.28 -22.38 -10.39
CA PHE A 212 8.45 -22.09 -11.20
C PHE A 212 7.99 -21.79 -12.63
N VAL A 213 8.47 -20.68 -13.20
CA VAL A 213 8.04 -20.25 -14.53
C VAL A 213 9.22 -20.06 -15.46
N ILE A 214 9.10 -20.60 -16.67
CA ILE A 214 10.01 -20.37 -17.77
C ILE A 214 9.31 -19.44 -18.75
N VAL A 215 9.86 -18.24 -18.93
CA VAL A 215 9.31 -17.21 -19.80
C VAL A 215 10.21 -17.07 -21.02
N LYS A 216 9.67 -17.40 -22.19
CA LYS A 216 10.30 -17.19 -23.50
C LYS A 216 9.48 -16.18 -24.29
N LYS A 217 10.03 -15.67 -25.38
CA LYS A 217 9.33 -14.69 -26.23
C LYS A 217 8.01 -15.21 -26.81
N ASP A 218 7.94 -16.53 -27.09
CA ASP A 218 6.84 -17.21 -27.78
C ASP A 218 6.07 -18.19 -26.89
N SER A 219 6.53 -18.45 -25.68
CA SER A 219 5.92 -19.44 -24.79
C SER A 219 6.16 -19.14 -23.32
N ILE A 220 5.23 -19.59 -22.48
CA ILE A 220 5.32 -19.54 -21.03
C ILE A 220 4.99 -20.94 -20.50
N THR A 221 5.86 -21.47 -19.66
CA THR A 221 5.64 -22.74 -18.98
C THR A 221 5.62 -22.52 -17.47
N ILE A 222 4.51 -22.85 -16.83
CA ILE A 222 4.35 -22.80 -15.36
C ILE A 222 4.45 -24.22 -14.83
N GLU A 223 5.28 -24.46 -13.83
CA GLU A 223 5.41 -25.74 -13.15
C GLU A 223 5.08 -25.57 -11.65
N ASP A 224 4.31 -26.51 -11.11
CA ASP A 224 4.02 -26.56 -9.68
C ASP A 224 5.23 -27.03 -8.84
N LYS A 225 5.04 -27.15 -7.53
CA LYS A 225 6.10 -27.61 -6.60
C LYS A 225 6.58 -29.02 -6.88
N GLU A 226 5.73 -29.85 -7.45
CA GLU A 226 5.99 -31.22 -7.84
C GLU A 226 6.65 -31.32 -9.23
N GLY A 227 6.67 -30.22 -10.00
CA GLY A 227 7.25 -30.14 -11.35
C GLY A 227 6.27 -30.48 -12.46
N ASN A 228 4.96 -30.57 -12.17
CA ASN A 228 3.95 -30.76 -13.20
C ASN A 228 3.65 -29.42 -13.89
N VAL A 229 3.46 -29.47 -15.20
CA VAL A 229 3.05 -28.28 -15.97
C VAL A 229 1.60 -27.93 -15.63
N VAL A 230 1.38 -26.68 -15.31
CA VAL A 230 0.06 -26.12 -14.93
C VAL A 230 -0.42 -25.20 -16.05
N GLU A 231 -1.63 -25.45 -16.55
CA GLU A 231 -2.33 -24.50 -17.41
C GLU A 231 -3.02 -23.44 -16.56
N ARG A 232 -2.95 -22.19 -17.02
CA ARG A 232 -3.54 -21.05 -16.30
C ARG A 232 -4.24 -20.10 -17.26
N GLU A 233 -5.46 -19.70 -16.89
CA GLU A 233 -6.18 -18.65 -17.61
C GLU A 233 -5.57 -17.28 -17.33
N SER A 234 -5.47 -16.46 -18.37
CA SER A 234 -5.04 -15.08 -18.24
C SER A 234 -6.19 -14.19 -17.78
N PHE A 235 -5.86 -13.10 -17.13
CA PHE A 235 -6.80 -12.07 -16.72
C PHE A 235 -6.39 -10.69 -17.25
N SER A 236 -7.36 -9.80 -17.41
CA SER A 236 -7.14 -8.40 -17.76
C SER A 236 -7.47 -7.50 -16.57
N THR A 237 -6.77 -6.39 -16.45
CA THR A 237 -7.07 -5.37 -15.43
C THR A 237 -7.77 -4.17 -16.05
N ASN A 238 -8.61 -3.49 -15.26
CA ASN A 238 -9.25 -2.24 -15.64
C ASN A 238 -8.35 -1.00 -15.46
N LEU A 239 -7.08 -1.20 -15.09
CA LEU A 239 -6.12 -0.11 -14.93
C LEU A 239 -5.89 0.61 -16.26
N ASN A 240 -5.88 1.95 -16.23
CA ASN A 240 -5.60 2.78 -17.37
C ASN A 240 -4.23 3.46 -17.22
N ALA A 241 -3.37 3.36 -18.21
CA ALA A 241 -2.06 4.01 -18.21
C ALA A 241 -2.14 5.54 -17.99
N GLY A 242 -3.24 6.19 -18.39
CA GLY A 242 -3.47 7.62 -18.16
C GLY A 242 -3.68 7.99 -16.69
N GLU A 243 -4.10 7.06 -15.84
CA GLU A 243 -4.30 7.31 -14.40
C GLU A 243 -2.98 7.47 -13.63
N ILE A 244 -1.89 6.98 -14.20
CA ILE A 244 -0.54 7.05 -13.63
C ILE A 244 0.08 8.45 -13.82
N ASP A 245 -0.46 9.30 -14.69
CA ASP A 245 0.06 10.64 -14.94
C ASP A 245 -0.34 11.62 -13.82
N LYS A 246 0.56 12.53 -13.47
CA LYS A 246 0.28 13.61 -12.52
C LYS A 246 -0.70 14.65 -13.07
N GLY A 247 -0.87 14.71 -14.38
CA GLY A 247 -1.67 15.72 -15.04
C GLY A 247 -1.14 17.13 -14.75
N ILE A 248 -2.02 18.02 -14.32
CA ILE A 248 -1.69 19.42 -13.98
C ILE A 248 -1.06 19.59 -12.58
N HIS A 249 -0.98 18.52 -11.78
CA HIS A 249 -0.51 18.59 -10.41
C HIS A 249 1.01 18.41 -10.31
N GLU A 250 1.63 19.12 -9.38
CA GLU A 250 3.07 19.03 -9.14
C GLU A 250 3.46 17.68 -8.52
N HIS A 251 2.59 17.13 -7.65
CA HIS A 251 2.80 15.89 -6.90
C HIS A 251 1.60 14.95 -6.99
N TYR A 252 1.84 13.64 -6.85
CA TYR A 252 0.77 12.64 -6.77
C TYR A 252 -0.11 12.85 -5.55
N MET A 253 0.45 13.15 -4.37
CA MET A 253 -0.33 13.34 -3.16
C MET A 253 -1.40 14.42 -3.34
N ILE A 254 -1.07 15.57 -3.91
CA ILE A 254 -2.08 16.63 -4.13
C ILE A 254 -3.09 16.25 -5.20
N LYS A 255 -2.67 15.56 -6.27
CA LYS A 255 -3.58 14.98 -7.26
C LYS A 255 -4.59 14.05 -6.59
N GLU A 256 -4.11 13.10 -5.78
CA GLU A 256 -4.92 12.11 -5.10
C GLU A 256 -5.86 12.71 -4.04
N ILE A 257 -5.45 13.80 -3.39
CA ILE A 257 -6.35 14.58 -2.53
C ILE A 257 -7.49 15.20 -3.35
N HIS A 258 -7.21 15.75 -4.54
CA HIS A 258 -8.25 16.27 -5.43
C HIS A 258 -9.12 15.18 -6.05
N GLU A 259 -8.59 14.00 -6.31
CA GLU A 259 -9.32 12.86 -6.86
C GLU A 259 -10.36 12.26 -5.90
N GLN A 260 -10.36 12.64 -4.62
CA GLN A 260 -11.36 12.15 -3.66
C GLN A 260 -12.79 12.43 -4.09
N VAL A 261 -13.05 13.54 -4.78
CA VAL A 261 -14.36 13.85 -5.37
C VAL A 261 -14.77 12.79 -6.38
N GLY A 262 -13.87 12.45 -7.31
CA GLY A 262 -14.09 11.41 -8.31
C GLY A 262 -14.26 10.02 -7.66
N ALA A 263 -13.43 9.70 -6.67
CA ALA A 263 -13.51 8.45 -5.92
C ALA A 263 -14.86 8.30 -5.21
N MET A 264 -15.37 9.35 -4.55
CA MET A 264 -16.69 9.31 -3.91
C MET A 264 -17.81 9.10 -4.92
N ARG A 265 -17.76 9.78 -6.08
CA ARG A 265 -18.75 9.57 -7.16
C ARG A 265 -18.69 8.14 -7.70
N ASN A 266 -17.50 7.58 -7.88
CA ASN A 266 -17.34 6.19 -8.32
C ASN A 266 -17.93 5.20 -7.29
N ILE A 267 -17.66 5.40 -5.99
CA ILE A 267 -18.22 4.59 -4.90
C ILE A 267 -19.76 4.63 -4.96
N ILE A 268 -20.34 5.82 -5.06
CA ILE A 268 -21.80 5.96 -5.15
C ILE A 268 -22.33 5.22 -6.38
N SER A 269 -21.73 5.42 -7.56
CA SER A 269 -22.20 4.78 -8.79
C SER A 269 -22.09 3.26 -8.81
N HIS A 270 -21.14 2.67 -8.08
CA HIS A 270 -20.94 1.21 -8.03
C HIS A 270 -21.77 0.53 -6.94
N TYR A 271 -21.94 1.20 -5.80
CA TYR A 271 -22.60 0.61 -4.64
C TYR A 271 -24.10 0.94 -4.52
N PHE A 272 -24.64 1.73 -5.45
CA PHE A 272 -26.09 2.00 -5.48
C PHE A 272 -26.67 1.71 -6.87
N ASP A 273 -27.86 1.11 -6.88
CA ASP A 273 -28.73 0.95 -8.04
C ASP A 273 -30.08 1.59 -7.70
N GLY A 274 -30.28 2.82 -8.14
CA GLY A 274 -31.33 3.66 -7.59
C GLY A 274 -31.05 3.93 -6.10
N HIS A 275 -32.01 3.67 -5.23
CA HIS A 275 -31.85 3.82 -3.76
C HIS A 275 -31.43 2.53 -3.03
N ASP A 276 -31.22 1.45 -3.77
CA ASP A 276 -30.86 0.17 -3.16
C ASP A 276 -29.33 -0.03 -3.20
N VAL A 277 -28.79 -0.58 -2.10
CA VAL A 277 -27.37 -0.87 -1.98
C VAL A 277 -27.02 -2.13 -2.77
N ASN A 278 -26.09 -2.00 -3.70
CA ASN A 278 -25.59 -3.07 -4.56
C ASN A 278 -24.36 -3.76 -3.92
N ILE A 279 -24.60 -4.51 -2.86
CA ILE A 279 -23.60 -5.38 -2.21
C ILE A 279 -24.14 -6.80 -2.22
N ASN A 280 -23.28 -7.78 -2.51
CA ASN A 280 -23.63 -9.20 -2.47
C ASN A 280 -24.31 -9.55 -1.13
N SER A 281 -25.51 -10.14 -1.22
CA SER A 281 -26.31 -10.51 -0.07
C SER A 281 -25.62 -11.50 0.89
N GLU A 282 -24.70 -12.33 0.40
CA GLU A 282 -23.90 -13.22 1.26
C GLU A 282 -22.98 -12.42 2.17
N ILE A 283 -22.34 -11.35 1.69
CA ILE A 283 -21.53 -10.46 2.51
C ILE A 283 -22.37 -9.86 3.62
N ILE A 284 -23.51 -9.29 3.26
CA ILE A 284 -24.44 -8.65 4.21
C ILE A 284 -24.90 -9.67 5.26
N ASN A 285 -25.28 -10.88 4.84
CA ASN A 285 -25.75 -11.93 5.75
C ASN A 285 -24.64 -12.39 6.71
N ASN A 286 -23.40 -12.61 6.22
CA ASN A 286 -22.29 -13.01 7.09
C ASN A 286 -21.94 -11.93 8.13
N VAL A 287 -21.96 -10.64 7.73
CA VAL A 287 -21.73 -9.54 8.67
C VAL A 287 -22.88 -9.42 9.68
N LYS A 288 -24.13 -9.51 9.21
CA LYS A 288 -25.34 -9.44 10.06
C LYS A 288 -25.40 -10.56 11.09
N ASP A 289 -25.04 -11.77 10.69
CA ASP A 289 -25.17 -12.99 11.52
C ASP A 289 -23.96 -13.17 12.47
N ALA A 290 -22.94 -12.36 12.34
CA ALA A 290 -21.79 -12.34 13.22
C ALA A 290 -22.17 -11.83 14.62
N ASP A 291 -21.66 -12.50 15.66
CA ASP A 291 -21.80 -12.02 17.04
C ASP A 291 -20.74 -10.98 17.42
N ARG A 292 -19.68 -10.86 16.60
CA ARG A 292 -18.64 -9.84 16.70
C ARG A 292 -17.91 -9.68 15.38
N LEU A 293 -17.60 -8.43 15.03
CA LEU A 293 -16.73 -8.09 13.90
C LEU A 293 -15.31 -7.82 14.40
N TYR A 294 -14.33 -8.29 13.62
CA TYR A 294 -12.91 -7.98 13.82
C TYR A 294 -12.41 -7.25 12.57
N ILE A 295 -12.24 -5.93 12.68
CA ILE A 295 -11.66 -5.09 11.62
C ILE A 295 -10.15 -5.07 11.83
N ILE A 296 -9.38 -5.47 10.82
CA ILE A 296 -7.93 -5.61 10.94
C ILE A 296 -7.26 -4.84 9.80
N GLY A 297 -6.27 -4.02 10.15
CA GLY A 297 -5.53 -3.19 9.19
C GLY A 297 -4.23 -2.67 9.77
N CYS A 298 -3.45 -1.97 8.93
CA CYS A 298 -2.21 -1.31 9.32
C CYS A 298 -2.29 0.19 9.01
N GLY A 299 -1.65 1.03 9.83
CA GLY A 299 -1.51 2.47 9.59
C GLY A 299 -2.85 3.17 9.30
N THR A 300 -2.93 3.82 8.16
CA THR A 300 -4.14 4.53 7.68
C THR A 300 -5.38 3.61 7.64
N SER A 301 -5.23 2.36 7.20
CA SER A 301 -6.33 1.40 7.18
C SER A 301 -6.82 1.01 8.57
N TYR A 302 -5.91 0.90 9.55
CA TYR A 302 -6.31 0.71 10.96
C TYR A 302 -7.14 1.91 11.45
N ASN A 303 -6.72 3.14 11.13
CA ASN A 303 -7.46 4.35 11.51
C ASN A 303 -8.85 4.43 10.83
N ALA A 304 -8.96 3.99 9.57
CA ALA A 304 -10.26 3.84 8.90
C ALA A 304 -11.15 2.82 9.60
N GLY A 305 -10.56 1.71 10.06
CA GLY A 305 -11.26 0.70 10.86
C GLY A 305 -11.85 1.24 12.16
N LEU A 306 -11.15 2.16 12.84
CA LEU A 306 -11.67 2.81 14.05
C LEU A 306 -12.95 3.63 13.77
N VAL A 307 -13.01 4.30 12.63
CA VAL A 307 -14.22 5.01 12.18
C VAL A 307 -15.31 4.00 11.83
N GLY A 308 -14.97 2.94 11.08
CA GLY A 308 -15.90 1.86 10.71
C GLY A 308 -16.52 1.16 11.91
N ARG A 309 -15.74 0.90 12.96
CA ARG A 309 -16.26 0.37 14.24
C ARG A 309 -17.43 1.20 14.76
N ASN A 310 -17.29 2.54 14.71
CA ASN A 310 -18.34 3.42 15.19
C ASN A 310 -19.66 3.22 14.41
N TYR A 311 -19.60 2.98 13.11
CA TYR A 311 -20.78 2.72 12.28
C TYR A 311 -21.46 1.41 12.66
N PHE A 312 -20.72 0.31 12.72
CA PHE A 312 -21.28 -1.00 13.06
C PHE A 312 -21.88 -1.02 14.47
N GLU A 313 -21.18 -0.47 15.46
CA GLU A 313 -21.68 -0.42 16.83
C GLU A 313 -22.91 0.49 16.96
N LYS A 314 -22.86 1.69 16.38
CA LYS A 314 -23.90 2.72 16.55
C LYS A 314 -25.13 2.40 15.70
N TRP A 315 -24.96 1.99 14.44
CA TRP A 315 -26.08 1.80 13.52
C TRP A 315 -26.60 0.36 13.55
N ALA A 316 -25.73 -0.63 13.39
CA ALA A 316 -26.13 -2.03 13.36
C ALA A 316 -26.23 -2.66 14.75
N GLY A 317 -25.53 -2.12 15.76
CA GLY A 317 -25.50 -2.66 17.13
C GLY A 317 -24.71 -3.96 17.23
N ILE A 318 -23.75 -4.15 16.33
CA ILE A 318 -22.87 -5.32 16.33
C ILE A 318 -21.55 -4.95 17.03
N PRO A 319 -21.16 -5.67 18.10
CA PRO A 319 -19.88 -5.47 18.76
C PRO A 319 -18.72 -5.58 17.76
N THR A 320 -17.83 -4.60 17.74
CA THR A 320 -16.77 -4.52 16.75
C THR A 320 -15.44 -4.17 17.40
N GLU A 321 -14.42 -4.97 17.14
CA GLU A 321 -13.04 -4.72 17.57
C GLU A 321 -12.19 -4.29 16.38
N VAL A 322 -11.17 -3.46 16.63
CA VAL A 322 -10.22 -3.02 15.61
C VAL A 322 -8.81 -3.33 16.05
N HIS A 323 -8.04 -4.00 15.20
CA HIS A 323 -6.72 -4.49 15.55
C HIS A 323 -5.66 -4.10 14.51
N LEU A 324 -4.45 -3.85 14.99
CA LEU A 324 -3.25 -3.79 14.14
C LEU A 324 -2.91 -5.21 13.66
N ALA A 325 -2.73 -5.38 12.36
CA ALA A 325 -2.46 -6.70 11.78
C ALA A 325 -1.16 -7.30 12.32
N SER A 326 -0.09 -6.50 12.46
CA SER A 326 1.20 -6.91 13.01
C SER A 326 1.09 -7.50 14.42
N GLU A 327 0.20 -6.96 15.25
CA GLU A 327 0.00 -7.47 16.61
C GLU A 327 -0.96 -8.66 16.65
N PHE A 328 -2.02 -8.62 15.82
CA PHE A 328 -3.04 -9.67 15.81
C PHE A 328 -2.47 -11.02 15.37
N ALA A 329 -1.53 -11.06 14.43
CA ALA A 329 -0.90 -12.29 13.97
C ALA A 329 -0.20 -13.06 15.10
N TYR A 330 0.34 -12.36 16.09
CA TYR A 330 1.07 -12.95 17.22
C TYR A 330 0.23 -13.08 18.49
N ASN A 331 -0.75 -12.19 18.69
CA ASN A 331 -1.58 -12.11 19.89
C ASN A 331 -3.08 -12.16 19.52
N VAL A 332 -3.52 -13.29 18.96
CA VAL A 332 -4.93 -13.48 18.63
C VAL A 332 -5.77 -13.42 19.91
N PRO A 333 -6.76 -12.53 20.04
CA PRO A 333 -7.62 -12.45 21.22
C PRO A 333 -8.53 -13.68 21.32
N LEU A 334 -9.24 -13.81 22.44
CA LEU A 334 -10.31 -14.79 22.52
C LEU A 334 -11.41 -14.42 21.52
N LEU A 335 -11.53 -15.23 20.49
CA LEU A 335 -12.51 -15.00 19.44
C LEU A 335 -13.92 -15.32 19.91
N SER A 336 -14.90 -14.62 19.40
CA SER A 336 -16.31 -14.88 19.61
C SER A 336 -16.74 -16.20 18.93
N LYS A 337 -17.98 -16.63 19.14
CA LYS A 337 -18.46 -17.92 18.59
C LYS A 337 -18.71 -17.87 17.08
N LYS A 338 -19.14 -16.71 16.58
CA LYS A 338 -19.40 -16.44 15.15
C LYS A 338 -18.69 -15.17 14.71
N PRO A 339 -17.35 -15.18 14.67
CA PRO A 339 -16.58 -14.02 14.26
C PRO A 339 -16.72 -13.77 12.75
N MET A 340 -16.76 -12.50 12.34
CA MET A 340 -16.54 -12.09 10.96
C MET A 340 -15.32 -11.19 10.90
N PHE A 341 -14.38 -11.50 10.02
CA PHE A 341 -13.13 -10.75 9.85
C PHE A 341 -13.24 -9.83 8.65
N ILE A 342 -12.94 -8.54 8.87
CA ILE A 342 -12.94 -7.51 7.84
C ILE A 342 -11.52 -6.95 7.73
N PHE A 343 -10.84 -7.22 6.63
CA PHE A 343 -9.50 -6.72 6.36
C PHE A 343 -9.56 -5.42 5.57
N LEU A 344 -8.75 -4.44 5.97
CA LEU A 344 -8.61 -3.18 5.27
C LEU A 344 -7.19 -3.07 4.72
N SER A 345 -7.06 -3.03 3.39
CA SER A 345 -5.77 -2.89 2.72
C SER A 345 -5.93 -2.15 1.40
N GLN A 346 -5.31 -0.99 1.25
CA GLN A 346 -5.35 -0.25 0.00
C GLN A 346 -4.81 -1.09 -1.17
N SER A 347 -3.67 -1.74 -1.00
CA SER A 347 -2.99 -2.53 -2.04
C SER A 347 -3.49 -3.99 -2.15
N GLY A 348 -4.11 -4.51 -1.10
CA GLY A 348 -4.42 -5.94 -1.01
C GLY A 348 -3.18 -6.86 -0.90
N GLU A 349 -1.98 -6.29 -0.66
CA GLU A 349 -0.69 -6.99 -0.63
C GLU A 349 0.01 -6.88 0.75
N THR A 350 -0.69 -6.47 1.79
CA THR A 350 -0.11 -6.26 3.12
C THR A 350 0.29 -7.60 3.75
N ALA A 351 1.58 -7.81 4.01
CA ALA A 351 2.13 -9.06 4.54
C ALA A 351 1.51 -9.45 5.88
N ASP A 352 1.43 -8.51 6.82
CA ASP A 352 0.83 -8.76 8.14
C ASP A 352 -0.61 -9.27 8.05
N LEU A 353 -1.43 -8.73 7.13
CA LEU A 353 -2.81 -9.20 6.94
C LEU A 353 -2.85 -10.62 6.37
N ARG A 354 -1.94 -10.94 5.46
CA ARG A 354 -1.83 -12.30 4.92
C ARG A 354 -1.38 -13.29 5.99
N ALA A 355 -0.48 -12.88 6.89
CA ALA A 355 -0.08 -13.68 8.06
C ALA A 355 -1.28 -13.95 8.98
N VAL A 356 -2.10 -12.93 9.27
CA VAL A 356 -3.35 -13.08 10.04
C VAL A 356 -4.30 -14.05 9.35
N LEU A 357 -4.54 -13.92 8.06
CA LEU A 357 -5.41 -14.80 7.27
C LEU A 357 -4.96 -16.25 7.38
N THR A 358 -3.69 -16.51 7.10
CA THR A 358 -3.09 -17.85 7.16
C THR A 358 -3.21 -18.45 8.57
N LYS A 359 -2.92 -17.65 9.60
CA LYS A 359 -3.05 -18.05 11.00
C LYS A 359 -4.48 -18.44 11.35
N LEU A 360 -5.45 -17.59 11.03
CA LEU A 360 -6.86 -17.84 11.39
C LEU A 360 -7.45 -19.01 10.62
N ARG A 361 -7.11 -19.20 9.35
CA ARG A 361 -7.52 -20.38 8.58
C ARG A 361 -6.93 -21.68 9.15
N SER A 362 -5.72 -21.65 9.72
CA SER A 362 -5.15 -22.80 10.40
C SER A 362 -5.85 -23.15 11.71
N VAL A 363 -6.50 -22.17 12.35
CA VAL A 363 -7.31 -22.38 13.56
C VAL A 363 -8.69 -22.95 13.21
N ASN A 364 -9.35 -22.36 12.22
CA ASN A 364 -10.64 -22.83 11.73
C ASN A 364 -10.83 -22.40 10.27
N ALA A 365 -10.92 -23.38 9.38
CA ALA A 365 -11.09 -23.15 7.94
C ALA A 365 -12.46 -22.55 7.56
N ASP A 366 -13.47 -22.64 8.44
CA ASP A 366 -14.82 -22.13 8.19
C ASP A 366 -14.98 -20.63 8.49
N TYR A 367 -13.97 -20.00 9.09
CA TYR A 367 -13.98 -18.55 9.31
C TYR A 367 -14.14 -17.80 8.00
N LYS A 368 -14.94 -16.73 8.02
CA LYS A 368 -15.21 -15.88 6.85
C LYS A 368 -14.42 -14.59 6.90
N PHE A 369 -13.87 -14.26 5.75
CA PHE A 369 -13.00 -13.10 5.56
C PHE A 369 -13.54 -12.22 4.43
N LEU A 370 -13.73 -10.96 4.74
CA LEU A 370 -14.02 -9.90 3.79
C LEU A 370 -12.81 -8.98 3.70
N VAL A 371 -12.33 -8.68 2.52
CA VAL A 371 -11.33 -7.63 2.32
C VAL A 371 -11.94 -6.42 1.61
N LEU A 372 -11.63 -5.21 2.11
CA LEU A 372 -11.83 -3.96 1.42
C LEU A 372 -10.48 -3.55 0.82
N THR A 373 -10.37 -3.54 -0.50
CA THR A 373 -9.13 -3.23 -1.21
C THR A 373 -9.39 -2.36 -2.43
N ASN A 374 -8.37 -1.60 -2.83
CA ASN A 374 -8.46 -0.77 -4.04
C ASN A 374 -7.95 -1.50 -5.30
N VAL A 375 -7.34 -2.67 -5.12
CA VAL A 375 -6.73 -3.44 -6.21
C VAL A 375 -7.48 -4.76 -6.35
N ASP A 376 -8.22 -4.86 -7.45
CA ASP A 376 -8.82 -6.12 -7.89
C ASP A 376 -7.71 -7.12 -8.24
N ALA A 377 -7.97 -8.41 -8.05
CA ALA A 377 -6.98 -9.47 -8.25
C ALA A 377 -5.69 -9.35 -7.40
N SER A 378 -5.70 -8.57 -6.29
CA SER A 378 -4.62 -8.58 -5.30
C SER A 378 -4.59 -9.89 -4.52
N THR A 379 -3.48 -10.18 -3.84
CA THR A 379 -3.34 -11.42 -3.05
C THR A 379 -4.47 -11.60 -2.04
N LEU A 380 -4.79 -10.56 -1.26
CA LEU A 380 -5.87 -10.66 -0.27
C LEU A 380 -7.26 -10.78 -0.92
N SER A 381 -7.52 -10.14 -2.08
CA SER A 381 -8.81 -10.28 -2.78
C SER A 381 -9.06 -11.71 -3.27
N ARG A 382 -8.00 -12.44 -3.62
CA ARG A 382 -8.10 -13.85 -4.04
C ARG A 382 -8.16 -14.84 -2.88
N GLU A 383 -7.46 -14.54 -1.79
CA GLU A 383 -7.35 -15.44 -0.64
C GLU A 383 -8.49 -15.28 0.38
N CYS A 384 -9.19 -14.14 0.41
CA CYS A 384 -10.39 -13.92 1.23
C CYS A 384 -11.63 -14.51 0.56
N ASP A 385 -12.69 -14.76 1.35
CA ASP A 385 -13.97 -15.29 0.85
C ASP A 385 -14.74 -14.22 0.06
N TYR A 386 -14.58 -12.95 0.43
CA TYR A 386 -15.32 -11.82 -0.15
C TYR A 386 -14.41 -10.62 -0.34
N THR A 387 -14.72 -9.83 -1.38
CA THR A 387 -14.03 -8.57 -1.69
C THR A 387 -15.04 -7.44 -1.92
N LEU A 388 -14.76 -6.28 -1.33
CA LEU A 388 -15.39 -5.01 -1.70
C LEU A 388 -14.30 -4.07 -2.22
N LEU A 389 -14.46 -3.60 -3.45
CA LEU A 389 -13.51 -2.69 -4.09
C LEU A 389 -13.75 -1.25 -3.66
N LEU A 390 -12.68 -0.50 -3.46
CA LEU A 390 -12.76 0.91 -3.03
C LEU A 390 -13.08 1.88 -4.17
N HIS A 391 -12.93 1.47 -5.42
CA HIS A 391 -13.18 2.28 -6.62
C HIS A 391 -12.53 3.67 -6.61
N ALA A 392 -11.41 3.80 -5.88
CA ALA A 392 -10.71 5.08 -5.70
C ALA A 392 -9.73 5.43 -6.83
N GLY A 393 -9.57 4.55 -7.85
CA GLY A 393 -8.53 4.68 -8.87
C GLY A 393 -7.12 4.47 -8.31
N VAL A 394 -6.11 4.59 -9.15
CA VAL A 394 -4.71 4.33 -8.77
C VAL A 394 -4.21 5.35 -7.73
N GLU A 395 -3.60 4.87 -6.64
CA GLU A 395 -2.98 5.70 -5.59
C GLU A 395 -1.48 5.40 -5.51
N ILE A 396 -0.64 6.38 -5.87
CA ILE A 396 0.82 6.25 -6.07
C ILE A 396 1.61 6.89 -4.94
N ALA A 397 1.16 8.04 -4.42
CA ALA A 397 1.83 8.70 -3.30
C ALA A 397 1.96 7.74 -2.11
N VAL A 398 3.12 7.71 -1.47
CA VAL A 398 3.39 6.79 -0.35
C VAL A 398 2.38 6.99 0.78
N ALA A 399 2.12 8.24 1.16
CA ALA A 399 1.09 8.58 2.14
C ALA A 399 -0.30 8.39 1.54
N SER A 400 -1.10 7.49 2.10
CA SER A 400 -2.46 7.19 1.63
C SER A 400 -3.42 8.34 1.94
N THR A 401 -4.25 8.71 0.98
CA THR A 401 -5.23 9.82 1.08
C THR A 401 -6.62 9.39 0.65
N LYS A 402 -6.87 9.25 -0.65
CA LYS A 402 -8.17 8.88 -1.20
C LYS A 402 -8.62 7.46 -0.82
N ALA A 403 -7.68 6.53 -0.59
CA ALA A 403 -8.03 5.21 -0.13
C ALA A 403 -8.63 5.24 1.29
N TYR A 404 -8.18 6.14 2.17
CA TYR A 404 -8.76 6.30 3.51
C TYR A 404 -10.23 6.73 3.45
N THR A 405 -10.53 7.79 2.71
CA THR A 405 -11.91 8.28 2.55
C THR A 405 -12.79 7.23 1.87
N ALA A 406 -12.25 6.51 0.88
CA ALA A 406 -12.95 5.40 0.23
C ALA A 406 -13.24 4.23 1.18
N GLN A 407 -12.28 3.85 2.04
CA GLN A 407 -12.49 2.81 3.06
C GLN A 407 -13.61 3.19 4.03
N ILE A 408 -13.61 4.43 4.53
CA ILE A 408 -14.66 4.90 5.45
C ILE A 408 -16.03 4.93 4.74
N ALA A 409 -16.09 5.42 3.51
CA ALA A 409 -17.33 5.47 2.73
C ALA A 409 -17.88 4.06 2.49
N THR A 410 -17.05 3.11 2.04
CA THR A 410 -17.47 1.73 1.80
C THR A 410 -17.91 1.03 3.10
N LEU A 411 -17.20 1.24 4.21
CA LEU A 411 -17.60 0.73 5.54
C LEU A 411 -18.94 1.33 5.99
N SER A 412 -19.20 2.61 5.70
CA SER A 412 -20.47 3.25 6.04
C SER A 412 -21.64 2.67 5.26
N ILE A 413 -21.47 2.41 3.95
CA ILE A 413 -22.48 1.78 3.10
C ILE A 413 -22.80 0.36 3.62
N LEU A 414 -21.78 -0.44 3.89
CA LEU A 414 -21.95 -1.80 4.41
C LEU A 414 -22.65 -1.79 5.77
N ALA A 415 -22.21 -0.93 6.71
CA ALA A 415 -22.82 -0.84 8.03
C ALA A 415 -24.29 -0.35 7.97
N TYR A 416 -24.59 0.59 7.07
CA TYR A 416 -25.95 1.09 6.84
C TYR A 416 -26.87 -0.01 6.32
N GLU A 417 -26.45 -0.78 5.31
CA GLU A 417 -27.26 -1.85 4.75
C GLU A 417 -27.48 -2.99 5.77
N VAL A 418 -26.44 -3.35 6.51
CA VAL A 418 -26.57 -4.32 7.63
C VAL A 418 -27.55 -3.82 8.68
N ALA A 419 -27.49 -2.55 9.05
CA ALA A 419 -28.44 -1.94 9.99
C ALA A 419 -29.87 -1.95 9.45
N LYS A 420 -30.07 -1.69 8.15
CA LYS A 420 -31.36 -1.80 7.45
C LYS A 420 -31.94 -3.21 7.56
N GLN A 421 -31.12 -4.24 7.29
CA GLN A 421 -31.53 -5.65 7.41
C GLN A 421 -31.86 -6.07 8.86
N LEU A 422 -31.28 -5.40 9.84
CA LEU A 422 -31.56 -5.59 11.28
C LEU A 422 -32.74 -4.71 11.78
N SER A 423 -33.40 -3.96 10.90
CA SER A 423 -34.44 -2.97 11.25
C SER A 423 -33.95 -1.88 12.24
N ARG A 424 -32.67 -1.48 12.13
CA ARG A 424 -31.99 -0.50 12.99
C ARG A 424 -31.42 0.69 12.20
N GLN A 425 -31.74 0.81 10.91
CA GLN A 425 -31.15 1.80 10.01
C GLN A 425 -31.23 3.23 10.59
N PRO A 426 -30.19 4.06 10.34
CA PRO A 426 -30.21 5.48 10.66
C PRO A 426 -31.35 6.21 9.97
N LYS A 427 -31.78 7.36 10.54
CA LYS A 427 -32.88 8.19 9.99
C LYS A 427 -32.37 9.16 8.92
N PHE A 428 -31.52 8.71 8.03
CA PHE A 428 -31.03 9.49 6.87
C PHE A 428 -30.83 8.56 5.69
N ASP A 429 -30.76 9.10 4.51
CA ASP A 429 -30.44 8.39 3.28
C ASP A 429 -28.92 8.44 3.07
N ILE A 430 -28.26 7.28 3.04
CA ILE A 430 -26.79 7.20 2.97
C ILE A 430 -26.25 7.68 1.62
N GLU A 431 -26.96 7.40 0.51
CA GLU A 431 -26.57 7.87 -0.82
C GLU A 431 -26.60 9.39 -0.91
N GLN A 432 -27.68 10.00 -0.39
CA GLN A 432 -27.81 11.45 -0.34
C GLN A 432 -26.72 12.08 0.53
N GLU A 433 -26.44 11.53 1.71
CA GLU A 433 -25.42 12.06 2.60
C GLU A 433 -24.01 11.95 2.01
N LEU A 434 -23.68 10.85 1.31
CA LEU A 434 -22.40 10.71 0.60
C LEU A 434 -22.31 11.71 -0.57
N SER A 435 -23.38 12.02 -1.24
CA SER A 435 -23.44 13.06 -2.29
C SER A 435 -23.21 14.46 -1.70
N VAL A 436 -23.79 14.76 -0.53
CA VAL A 436 -23.54 16.01 0.22
C VAL A 436 -22.07 16.11 0.63
N ILE A 437 -21.48 15.02 1.12
CA ILE A 437 -20.06 14.95 1.48
C ILE A 437 -19.17 15.19 0.26
N THR A 438 -19.52 14.64 -0.90
CA THR A 438 -18.78 14.88 -2.15
C THR A 438 -18.73 16.37 -2.49
N SER A 439 -19.86 17.05 -2.37
CA SER A 439 -19.92 18.51 -2.58
C SER A 439 -19.15 19.30 -1.50
N ALA A 440 -19.15 18.81 -0.26
CA ALA A 440 -18.37 19.43 0.82
C ALA A 440 -16.87 19.29 0.55
N ILE A 441 -16.40 18.15 0.04
CA ILE A 441 -15.00 17.94 -0.37
C ILE A 441 -14.63 18.91 -1.51
N GLU A 442 -15.48 19.08 -2.53
CA GLU A 442 -15.26 20.06 -3.60
C GLU A 442 -15.05 21.48 -3.04
N SER A 443 -15.94 21.89 -2.14
CA SER A 443 -15.84 23.21 -1.51
C SER A 443 -14.56 23.39 -0.69
N ILE A 444 -14.10 22.36 0.02
CA ILE A 444 -12.82 22.38 0.75
C ILE A 444 -11.63 22.51 -0.23
N LEU A 445 -11.67 21.80 -1.35
CA LEU A 445 -10.62 21.82 -2.36
C LEU A 445 -10.55 23.16 -3.10
N ASP A 446 -11.64 23.91 -3.19
CA ASP A 446 -11.66 25.26 -3.77
C ASP A 446 -10.97 26.30 -2.85
N ASP A 447 -10.89 26.03 -1.53
CA ASP A 447 -10.27 26.94 -0.53
C ASP A 447 -8.81 26.57 -0.18
N THR A 448 -8.09 25.93 -1.10
CA THR A 448 -6.70 25.51 -0.86
C THR A 448 -5.76 26.63 -0.47
N LYS A 449 -6.04 27.88 -0.87
CA LYS A 449 -5.22 29.04 -0.51
C LYS A 449 -5.28 29.33 1.00
N THR A 450 -6.46 29.39 1.57
CA THR A 450 -6.63 29.60 3.03
C THR A 450 -5.98 28.45 3.81
N ILE A 451 -6.20 27.21 3.38
CA ILE A 451 -5.62 26.02 4.02
C ILE A 451 -4.09 26.05 3.98
N LYS A 452 -3.51 26.45 2.84
CA LYS A 452 -2.05 26.61 2.68
C LYS A 452 -1.49 27.65 3.63
N ASP A 453 -2.15 28.83 3.74
CA ASP A 453 -1.70 29.92 4.61
C ASP A 453 -1.80 29.51 6.09
N LEU A 454 -2.86 28.80 6.48
CA LEU A 454 -3.02 28.24 7.82
C LEU A 454 -1.92 27.20 8.13
N ALA A 455 -1.67 26.25 7.24
CA ALA A 455 -0.64 25.24 7.42
C ALA A 455 0.75 25.84 7.60
N LYS A 456 1.10 26.84 6.77
CA LYS A 456 2.39 27.56 6.84
C LYS A 456 2.59 28.27 8.17
N ASN A 457 1.54 28.87 8.70
CA ASN A 457 1.62 29.65 9.95
C ASN A 457 1.56 28.76 11.20
N LEU A 458 0.89 27.60 11.10
CA LEU A 458 0.66 26.72 12.23
C LEU A 458 1.84 25.76 12.47
N PHE A 459 2.34 25.08 11.42
CA PHE A 459 3.30 23.99 11.56
C PHE A 459 4.77 24.45 11.46
N THR A 460 5.15 25.40 12.33
CA THR A 460 6.51 25.95 12.43
C THR A 460 7.41 25.18 13.38
N GLU A 461 6.82 24.48 14.36
CA GLU A 461 7.54 23.79 15.43
C GLU A 461 7.86 22.32 15.04
N ARG A 462 8.66 21.65 15.86
CA ARG A 462 9.05 20.23 15.65
C ARG A 462 7.99 19.26 16.11
N ASN A 463 7.12 19.66 17.01
CA ASN A 463 6.04 18.85 17.57
C ASN A 463 4.71 19.48 17.21
N ALA A 464 3.68 18.67 17.04
CA ALA A 464 2.30 19.12 16.86
C ALA A 464 1.33 18.08 17.42
N PHE A 465 0.10 18.50 17.72
CA PHE A 465 -0.93 17.60 18.23
C PHE A 465 -2.24 17.81 17.49
N TYR A 466 -2.93 16.69 17.25
CA TYR A 466 -4.34 16.69 16.85
C TYR A 466 -5.18 16.17 18.00
N ILE A 467 -6.30 16.81 18.28
CA ILE A 467 -7.22 16.38 19.33
C ILE A 467 -8.66 16.29 18.81
N GLY A 468 -9.38 15.33 19.34
CA GLY A 468 -10.81 15.13 19.07
C GLY A 468 -11.49 14.35 20.17
N ARG A 469 -12.80 14.21 20.07
CA ARG A 469 -13.60 13.34 20.95
C ARG A 469 -14.56 12.50 20.13
N GLY A 470 -14.87 11.28 20.59
CA GLY A 470 -15.70 10.36 19.84
C GLY A 470 -15.07 10.05 18.48
N ILE A 471 -15.83 10.17 17.40
CA ILE A 471 -15.37 9.87 16.04
C ILE A 471 -14.26 10.85 15.58
N ASP A 472 -14.26 12.09 16.05
CA ASP A 472 -13.23 13.08 15.75
C ASP A 472 -11.85 12.69 16.30
N TYR A 473 -11.78 11.90 17.37
CA TYR A 473 -10.52 11.36 17.88
C TYR A 473 -9.88 10.39 16.87
N TYR A 474 -10.68 9.57 16.22
CA TYR A 474 -10.14 8.64 15.20
C TYR A 474 -9.61 9.41 13.98
N SER A 475 -10.31 10.47 13.56
CA SER A 475 -9.83 11.37 12.52
C SER A 475 -8.56 12.12 12.94
N ALA A 476 -8.43 12.51 14.23
CA ALA A 476 -7.23 13.13 14.77
C ALA A 476 -6.01 12.19 14.73
N CYS A 477 -6.20 10.87 14.94
CA CYS A 477 -5.14 9.88 14.81
C CYS A 477 -4.63 9.80 13.37
N GLU A 478 -5.54 9.76 12.38
CA GLU A 478 -5.16 9.75 10.97
C GLU A 478 -4.50 11.05 10.52
N ALA A 479 -5.03 12.19 10.94
CA ALA A 479 -4.44 13.50 10.66
C ALA A 479 -2.99 13.60 11.18
N ALA A 480 -2.75 13.10 12.39
CA ALA A 480 -1.42 13.05 12.98
C ALA A 480 -0.47 12.12 12.21
N LEU A 481 -0.98 10.97 11.74
CA LEU A 481 -0.22 10.04 10.91
C LEU A 481 0.21 10.72 9.60
N LYS A 482 -0.71 11.36 8.88
CA LYS A 482 -0.39 12.07 7.61
C LYS A 482 0.66 13.17 7.82
N LEU A 483 0.49 14.00 8.83
CA LEU A 483 1.44 15.09 9.08
C LEU A 483 2.85 14.56 9.38
N LYS A 484 2.99 13.54 10.25
CA LYS A 484 4.32 12.99 10.58
C LYS A 484 4.99 12.29 9.41
N GLU A 485 4.23 11.60 8.56
CA GLU A 485 4.75 10.86 7.41
C GLU A 485 5.45 11.76 6.39
N VAL A 486 4.82 12.87 6.02
CA VAL A 486 5.30 13.70 4.91
C VAL A 486 6.11 14.91 5.35
N SER A 487 5.86 15.45 6.55
CA SER A 487 6.52 16.66 7.04
C SER A 487 7.64 16.42 8.06
N TYR A 488 7.73 15.18 8.59
CA TYR A 488 8.66 14.77 9.66
C TYR A 488 8.48 15.54 10.97
N ILE A 489 7.35 16.26 11.15
CA ILE A 489 6.95 16.85 12.42
C ILE A 489 6.48 15.71 13.32
N GLN A 490 7.02 15.62 14.54
CA GLN A 490 6.54 14.65 15.51
C GLN A 490 5.10 15.00 15.90
N THR A 491 4.15 14.20 15.45
CA THR A 491 2.73 14.50 15.62
C THR A 491 2.00 13.32 16.22
N GLU A 492 1.11 13.59 17.17
CA GLU A 492 0.25 12.59 17.79
C GLU A 492 -1.20 13.04 17.82
N GLY A 493 -2.12 12.06 17.70
CA GLY A 493 -3.56 12.27 17.83
C GLY A 493 -4.04 11.80 19.20
N PHE A 494 -4.77 12.65 19.93
CA PHE A 494 -5.25 12.34 21.27
C PHE A 494 -6.75 12.47 21.42
N ALA A 495 -7.34 11.59 22.24
CA ALA A 495 -8.64 11.87 22.80
C ALA A 495 -8.54 13.11 23.70
N GLY A 496 -9.31 14.17 23.41
CA GLY A 496 -9.15 15.47 24.08
C GLY A 496 -9.19 15.41 25.62
N GLY A 497 -9.91 14.43 26.20
CA GLY A 497 -9.93 14.20 27.64
C GLY A 497 -8.64 13.65 28.22
N GLU A 498 -7.90 12.86 27.44
CA GLU A 498 -6.65 12.21 27.88
C GLU A 498 -5.47 13.17 28.00
N LEU A 499 -5.54 14.37 27.40
CA LEU A 499 -4.50 15.40 27.57
C LEU A 499 -4.10 15.61 29.04
N LYS A 500 -5.09 15.62 29.95
CA LYS A 500 -4.88 15.86 31.37
C LYS A 500 -4.14 14.73 32.10
N HIS A 501 -4.10 13.55 31.51
CA HIS A 501 -3.52 12.35 32.12
C HIS A 501 -2.05 12.12 31.74
N GLY A 502 -1.37 13.16 31.23
CA GLY A 502 0.07 13.11 30.96
C GLY A 502 0.49 14.03 29.81
N THR A 503 -0.13 13.90 28.65
CA THR A 503 0.30 14.52 27.39
C THR A 503 0.35 16.05 27.41
N ILE A 504 -0.50 16.69 28.22
CA ILE A 504 -0.51 18.15 28.37
C ILE A 504 0.84 18.71 28.87
N ALA A 505 1.68 17.87 29.47
CA ALA A 505 3.05 18.23 29.86
C ALA A 505 3.96 18.59 28.68
N LEU A 506 3.60 18.15 27.46
CA LEU A 506 4.33 18.42 26.22
C LEU A 506 3.94 19.74 25.55
N ILE A 507 2.95 20.45 26.11
CA ILE A 507 2.51 21.73 25.56
C ILE A 507 3.46 22.83 26.04
N GLU A 508 4.11 23.45 25.09
CA GLU A 508 5.01 24.59 25.25
C GLU A 508 4.48 25.79 24.47
N GLU A 509 5.13 26.93 24.62
CA GLU A 509 4.81 28.16 23.88
C GLU A 509 4.85 27.88 22.37
N ARG A 510 3.78 28.24 21.66
CA ARG A 510 3.57 28.06 20.22
C ARG A 510 3.39 26.61 19.74
N THR A 511 3.33 25.62 20.63
CA THR A 511 3.02 24.22 20.20
C THR A 511 1.75 24.18 19.38
N PRO A 512 1.79 23.70 18.10
CA PRO A 512 0.59 23.59 17.27
C PRO A 512 -0.37 22.53 17.82
N VAL A 513 -1.63 22.91 18.03
CA VAL A 513 -2.71 21.99 18.42
C VAL A 513 -3.92 22.22 17.54
N VAL A 514 -4.27 21.22 16.74
CA VAL A 514 -5.45 21.25 15.88
C VAL A 514 -6.55 20.40 16.50
N ALA A 515 -7.72 20.98 16.73
CA ALA A 515 -8.89 20.27 17.23
C ALA A 515 -9.90 20.01 16.12
N LEU A 516 -10.39 18.77 16.03
CA LEU A 516 -11.51 18.39 15.18
C LEU A 516 -12.80 18.42 16.03
N ILE A 517 -13.82 19.16 15.58
CA ILE A 517 -15.10 19.31 16.27
C ILE A 517 -16.22 19.21 15.24
N THR A 518 -16.72 18.02 14.98
CA THR A 518 -17.81 17.81 14.03
C THR A 518 -19.13 17.40 14.70
N SER A 519 -19.12 17.09 15.99
CA SER A 519 -20.30 16.73 16.76
C SER A 519 -20.78 17.84 17.69
N ALA A 520 -22.04 18.26 17.51
CA ALA A 520 -22.69 19.25 18.39
C ALA A 520 -22.70 18.82 19.87
N LYS A 521 -22.86 17.51 20.12
CA LYS A 521 -22.87 16.95 21.49
C LYS A 521 -21.53 17.12 22.20
N LEU A 522 -20.40 17.13 21.47
CA LEU A 522 -19.04 17.15 22.01
C LEU A 522 -18.35 18.51 21.87
N ASP A 523 -19.00 19.51 21.22
CA ASP A 523 -18.43 20.83 20.93
C ASP A 523 -17.85 21.51 22.19
N LEU A 524 -18.67 21.70 23.21
CA LEU A 524 -18.25 22.39 24.42
C LEU A 524 -17.10 21.68 25.15
N ASN A 525 -17.15 20.34 25.19
CA ASN A 525 -16.14 19.55 25.87
C ASN A 525 -14.78 19.63 25.14
N THR A 526 -14.79 19.57 23.80
CA THR A 526 -13.55 19.64 23.00
C THR A 526 -12.99 21.06 23.04
N ARG A 527 -13.83 22.10 22.96
CA ARG A 527 -13.40 23.52 23.12
C ARG A 527 -12.79 23.79 24.48
N SER A 528 -13.31 23.18 25.56
CA SER A 528 -12.68 23.27 26.88
C SER A 528 -11.26 22.72 26.86
N ASN A 529 -11.02 21.60 26.19
CA ASN A 529 -9.67 21.06 26.03
C ASN A 529 -8.76 21.98 25.20
N VAL A 530 -9.29 22.61 24.14
CA VAL A 530 -8.54 23.62 23.38
C VAL A 530 -8.15 24.80 24.27
N SER A 531 -9.08 25.30 25.09
CA SER A 531 -8.80 26.39 26.02
C SER A 531 -7.72 26.02 27.06
N GLU A 532 -7.69 24.77 27.50
CA GLU A 532 -6.69 24.28 28.46
C GLU A 532 -5.27 24.27 27.87
N VAL A 533 -5.10 23.85 26.61
CA VAL A 533 -3.79 23.90 25.96
C VAL A 533 -3.41 25.33 25.54
N ALA A 534 -4.36 26.12 25.08
CA ALA A 534 -4.14 27.54 24.76
C ALA A 534 -3.64 28.35 25.97
N SER A 535 -4.18 28.08 27.17
CA SER A 535 -3.73 28.72 28.41
C SER A 535 -2.28 28.36 28.81
N ARG A 536 -1.67 27.40 28.14
CA ARG A 536 -0.28 26.96 28.32
C ARG A 536 0.63 27.38 27.16
N GLY A 537 0.14 28.26 26.30
CA GLY A 537 0.92 28.81 25.18
C GLY A 537 0.76 28.09 23.84
N ALA A 538 -0.09 27.06 23.74
CA ALA A 538 -0.33 26.39 22.45
C ALA A 538 -0.88 27.34 21.38
N ASN A 539 -0.41 27.21 20.15
CA ASN A 539 -1.00 27.80 18.96
C ASN A 539 -2.13 26.89 18.45
N THR A 540 -3.38 27.30 18.69
CA THR A 540 -4.54 26.43 18.48
C THR A 540 -5.34 26.79 17.23
N LEU A 541 -5.83 25.76 16.53
CA LEU A 541 -6.79 25.88 15.43
C LEU A 541 -7.92 24.85 15.65
N ILE A 542 -9.15 25.26 15.39
CA ILE A 542 -10.32 24.38 15.40
C ILE A 542 -10.81 24.21 13.96
N ILE A 543 -10.97 22.98 13.52
CA ILE A 543 -11.68 22.61 12.29
C ILE A 543 -13.06 22.10 12.71
N THR A 544 -14.11 22.70 12.16
CA THR A 544 -15.49 22.41 12.61
C THR A 544 -16.50 22.56 11.47
N LEU A 545 -17.71 22.03 11.66
CA LEU A 545 -18.82 22.26 10.74
C LEU A 545 -19.31 23.72 10.87
N GLU A 546 -19.75 24.33 9.75
CA GLU A 546 -20.26 25.72 9.73
C GLU A 546 -21.28 26.00 10.83
N LYS A 547 -22.21 25.07 11.07
CA LYS A 547 -23.25 25.20 12.13
C LYS A 547 -22.71 25.29 13.55
N LEU A 548 -21.44 24.89 13.78
CA LEU A 548 -20.76 24.90 15.07
C LEU A 548 -19.66 25.96 15.14
N ALA A 549 -19.35 26.60 14.01
CA ALA A 549 -18.20 27.50 13.89
C ALA A 549 -18.34 28.77 14.74
N ARG A 550 -17.22 29.19 15.30
CA ARG A 550 -17.06 30.48 16.02
C ARG A 550 -15.94 31.29 15.38
N LYS A 551 -15.86 32.55 15.75
CA LYS A 551 -14.80 33.42 15.22
C LYS A 551 -13.41 32.84 15.48
N GLY A 552 -12.64 32.64 14.41
CA GLY A 552 -11.29 32.07 14.44
C GLY A 552 -11.21 30.59 14.13
N ASP A 553 -12.34 29.89 14.06
CA ASP A 553 -12.39 28.51 13.61
C ASP A 553 -12.26 28.43 12.08
N TYR A 554 -11.72 27.32 11.57
CA TYR A 554 -11.84 26.94 10.17
C TYR A 554 -13.11 26.09 9.98
N ALA A 555 -14.07 26.65 9.27
CA ALA A 555 -15.37 26.03 9.05
C ALA A 555 -15.38 25.23 7.73
N ILE A 556 -15.87 23.99 7.79
CA ILE A 556 -16.17 23.17 6.62
C ILE A 556 -17.69 23.10 6.42
N PRO A 557 -18.15 22.83 5.18
CA PRO A 557 -19.58 22.72 4.92
C PRO A 557 -20.29 21.75 5.86
N ASN A 558 -21.57 22.01 6.13
CA ASN A 558 -22.36 21.15 6.99
C ASN A 558 -22.63 19.79 6.32
N VAL A 559 -22.25 18.73 6.99
CA VAL A 559 -22.50 17.34 6.62
C VAL A 559 -23.09 16.57 7.81
N ASN A 560 -23.49 15.33 7.59
CA ASN A 560 -23.91 14.43 8.66
C ASN A 560 -22.74 14.20 9.64
N GLU A 561 -22.99 14.38 10.96
CA GLU A 561 -21.94 14.31 11.98
C GLU A 561 -21.25 12.93 12.04
N ASP A 562 -21.96 11.85 11.78
CA ASP A 562 -21.40 10.50 11.78
C ASP A 562 -20.45 10.26 10.58
N LEU A 563 -20.71 10.93 9.46
CA LEU A 563 -19.94 10.82 8.23
C LEU A 563 -18.92 11.96 8.03
N ALA A 564 -18.92 12.94 8.94
CA ALA A 564 -18.03 14.10 8.90
C ALA A 564 -16.52 13.75 8.82
N PRO A 565 -16.02 12.62 9.35
CA PRO A 565 -14.64 12.19 9.14
C PRO A 565 -14.19 12.18 7.69
N ILE A 566 -15.09 11.84 6.73
CA ILE A 566 -14.77 11.80 5.29
C ILE A 566 -14.44 13.20 4.75
N ALA A 567 -15.12 14.24 5.20
CA ALA A 567 -14.87 15.61 4.77
C ALA A 567 -13.75 16.30 5.58
N SER A 568 -13.75 16.15 6.91
CA SER A 568 -12.80 16.85 7.78
C SER A 568 -11.36 16.41 7.57
N ILE A 569 -11.14 15.13 7.19
CA ILE A 569 -9.81 14.60 6.94
C ILE A 569 -9.14 15.27 5.73
N VAL A 570 -9.90 15.71 4.72
CA VAL A 570 -9.36 16.37 3.53
C VAL A 570 -8.60 17.64 3.90
N VAL A 571 -9.11 18.44 4.86
CA VAL A 571 -8.43 19.63 5.38
C VAL A 571 -7.09 19.25 5.99
N THR A 572 -7.04 18.18 6.79
CA THR A 572 -5.82 17.76 7.47
C THR A 572 -4.81 17.10 6.53
N GLN A 573 -5.27 16.43 5.48
CA GLN A 573 -4.41 15.95 4.39
C GLN A 573 -3.75 17.11 3.64
N LEU A 574 -4.51 18.17 3.34
CA LEU A 574 -3.97 19.41 2.77
C LEU A 574 -2.99 20.09 3.72
N PHE A 575 -3.26 20.10 5.04
CA PHE A 575 -2.30 20.61 6.03
C PHE A 575 -0.99 19.83 5.99
N ALA A 576 -1.05 18.51 5.97
CA ALA A 576 0.14 17.66 5.88
C ALA A 576 0.94 17.95 4.59
N TYR A 577 0.24 18.01 3.45
CA TYR A 577 0.83 18.33 2.16
C TYR A 577 1.53 19.70 2.19
N TYR A 578 0.83 20.78 2.60
CA TYR A 578 1.40 22.13 2.59
C TYR A 578 2.48 22.35 3.65
N ALA A 579 2.40 21.68 4.81
CA ALA A 579 3.47 21.70 5.79
C ALA A 579 4.78 21.09 5.25
N ALA A 580 4.69 19.99 4.50
CA ALA A 580 5.83 19.37 3.84
C ALA A 580 6.33 20.17 2.63
N TYR A 581 5.41 20.60 1.76
CA TYR A 581 5.70 21.41 0.58
C TYR A 581 6.45 22.70 0.92
N THR A 582 6.00 23.43 1.96
CA THR A 582 6.65 24.68 2.41
C THR A 582 8.08 24.47 2.89
N LYS A 583 8.39 23.26 3.36
CA LYS A 583 9.74 22.86 3.79
C LYS A 583 10.61 22.30 2.64
N GLY A 584 10.09 22.23 1.42
CA GLY A 584 10.78 21.66 0.25
C GLY A 584 10.99 20.15 0.36
N LEU A 585 10.13 19.44 1.08
CA LEU A 585 10.21 17.98 1.25
C LEU A 585 9.52 17.25 0.10
N ASP A 586 9.99 16.04 -0.21
CA ASP A 586 9.35 15.17 -1.18
C ASP A 586 8.07 14.57 -0.55
N VAL A 587 6.91 15.07 -0.97
CA VAL A 587 5.60 14.68 -0.43
C VAL A 587 5.10 13.35 -1.00
N ASP A 588 5.55 12.98 -2.20
CA ASP A 588 5.14 11.73 -2.84
C ASP A 588 5.90 10.52 -2.30
N LYS A 589 7.18 10.73 -1.96
CA LYS A 589 8.10 9.68 -1.53
C LYS A 589 8.88 10.13 -0.28
N PRO A 590 8.20 10.24 0.86
CA PRO A 590 8.84 10.63 2.11
C PRO A 590 9.87 9.56 2.52
N ARG A 591 10.98 10.03 3.14
CA ARG A 591 12.09 9.15 3.53
C ARG A 591 11.64 8.01 4.44
N ASN A 592 12.28 6.85 4.28
CA ASN A 592 12.07 5.66 5.13
C ASN A 592 10.63 5.10 5.12
N LEU A 593 9.83 5.42 4.10
CA LEU A 593 8.48 4.90 3.95
C LEU A 593 8.28 4.27 2.57
N ALA A 594 7.52 3.19 2.53
CA ALA A 594 7.06 2.54 1.32
C ALA A 594 5.53 2.53 1.26
N LYS A 595 4.94 2.58 0.07
CA LYS A 595 3.48 2.62 -0.13
C LYS A 595 2.78 1.38 0.43
N SER A 596 3.37 0.22 0.28
CA SER A 596 2.81 -1.05 0.72
C SER A 596 3.90 -1.94 1.31
N VAL A 597 3.67 -2.57 2.44
CA VAL A 597 4.60 -3.46 3.14
C VAL A 597 4.20 -4.91 2.82
N THR A 598 4.98 -5.59 1.97
CA THR A 598 4.70 -6.97 1.50
C THR A 598 5.70 -7.99 2.05
N VAL A 599 6.52 -7.61 3.00
CA VAL A 599 7.43 -8.48 3.77
C VAL A 599 7.26 -8.17 5.24
N GLU A 600 7.35 -9.19 6.10
CA GLU A 600 7.38 -9.05 7.55
C GLU A 600 8.76 -8.58 8.03
#